data_fe3efad753b916bb0a59dac12235055f
#
_entry.id   fe3efad753b916bb0a59dac12235055f
#
_cell.length_a   1.000
_cell.length_b   1.000
_cell.length_c   1.000
_cell.angle_alpha   90.00
_cell.angle_beta   90.00
_cell.angle_gamma   90.00
#
_symmetry.space_group_name_H-M   'P 1'
#
loop_
_entity.id
_entity.type
_entity.pdbx_description
1 polymer ?
#
loop_
_entity_poly.entity_id
_entity_poly.type
_entity_poly.pdbx_seq_one_letter_code
_entity_poly.pdbx_strand_id
1 'polypeptide(L)'
;PPVVSSAASDVYKRQAKCTGKILEVPVGTELLGRVVDALGNPIDGKGPVDCSSYSPIEKVAPGVMTRKPVDQPVQIGLKAVDSMVPIGRGQRELIIGDRQTGKTAIALDAIINQKGTGVKCIYVAVGQKQSSIAAVVRKLEEFGAMEHTIVVAAGAADPAPMQFLAPYSGCSMGEYFRDLGEDALIIYDDLSKQAVAYRQISLLLR
;
A
#
# COMPACT_ATOMS: atom_id res chain seq x y z
N PRO A 1 3.86 -46.85 -17.02
CA PRO A 1 3.50 -45.76 -16.15
C PRO A 1 2.09 -45.28 -16.45
N PRO A 2 1.19 -45.17 -15.47
CA PRO A 2 -0.16 -44.75 -15.69
C PRO A 2 -0.17 -43.31 -16.23
N VAL A 3 -0.78 -43.13 -17.41
CA VAL A 3 -1.06 -41.80 -17.93
C VAL A 3 -2.10 -41.16 -17.03
N VAL A 4 -1.65 -40.26 -16.14
CA VAL A 4 -2.55 -39.44 -15.33
C VAL A 4 -3.31 -38.53 -16.31
N SER A 5 -4.62 -38.68 -16.41
CA SER A 5 -5.43 -37.85 -17.31
C SER A 5 -5.26 -36.37 -16.96
N SER A 6 -5.21 -35.53 -17.96
CA SER A 6 -5.12 -34.07 -17.78
C SER A 6 -6.24 -33.51 -16.87
N ALA A 7 -7.41 -34.17 -16.84
CA ALA A 7 -8.52 -33.84 -15.95
C ALA A 7 -8.21 -34.06 -14.46
N ALA A 8 -7.45 -35.11 -14.08
CA ALA A 8 -7.07 -35.34 -12.71
C ALA A 8 -6.05 -34.28 -12.21
N SER A 9 -5.11 -33.87 -13.06
CA SER A 9 -4.18 -32.78 -12.75
C SER A 9 -4.89 -31.44 -12.53
N ASP A 10 -6.01 -31.19 -13.22
CA ASP A 10 -6.77 -29.95 -13.11
C ASP A 10 -7.61 -29.87 -11.82
N VAL A 11 -8.04 -31.01 -11.27
CA VAL A 11 -8.76 -31.08 -10.00
C VAL A 11 -7.85 -30.70 -8.83
N TYR A 12 -6.60 -31.15 -8.82
CA TYR A 12 -5.63 -30.78 -7.77
C TYR A 12 -5.30 -29.30 -7.76
N LYS A 13 -5.31 -28.62 -8.90
CA LYS A 13 -5.07 -27.18 -9.02
C LYS A 13 -6.23 -26.31 -8.52
N ARG A 14 -7.41 -26.91 -8.28
CA ARG A 14 -8.61 -26.21 -7.81
C ARG A 14 -8.92 -26.43 -6.32
N GLN A 15 -8.02 -27.09 -5.61
CA GLN A 15 -8.21 -27.33 -4.16
C GLN A 15 -7.76 -26.12 -3.36
N ALA A 16 -8.65 -25.61 -2.51
CA ALA A 16 -8.31 -24.65 -1.47
C ALA A 16 -8.03 -25.42 -0.17
N LYS A 17 -6.89 -25.11 0.47
CA LYS A 17 -6.50 -25.72 1.74
C LYS A 17 -6.42 -24.61 2.81
N CYS A 18 -7.13 -24.80 3.92
CA CYS A 18 -7.00 -23.92 5.08
C CYS A 18 -5.58 -23.98 5.65
N THR A 19 -4.95 -22.84 5.85
CA THR A 19 -3.62 -22.73 6.47
C THR A 19 -3.69 -22.70 7.99
N GLY A 20 -4.87 -22.45 8.57
CA GLY A 20 -5.06 -22.25 10.00
C GLY A 20 -4.54 -20.91 10.53
N LYS A 21 -4.06 -20.03 9.64
CA LYS A 21 -3.59 -18.68 9.99
C LYS A 21 -4.53 -17.63 9.43
N ILE A 22 -4.70 -16.53 10.16
CA ILE A 22 -5.33 -15.30 9.66
C ILE A 22 -4.41 -14.70 8.59
N LEU A 23 -4.97 -13.97 7.64
CA LEU A 23 -4.19 -13.31 6.60
C LEU A 23 -3.35 -12.18 7.21
N GLU A 24 -2.04 -12.32 7.12
CA GLU A 24 -1.04 -11.42 7.68
C GLU A 24 -0.08 -10.94 6.60
N VAL A 25 0.51 -9.76 6.81
CA VAL A 25 1.60 -9.24 5.96
C VAL A 25 2.84 -8.98 6.80
N PRO A 26 4.03 -9.10 6.19
CA PRO A 26 5.26 -8.70 6.86
C PRO A 26 5.24 -7.19 7.11
N VAL A 27 5.76 -6.80 8.27
CA VAL A 27 5.90 -5.40 8.68
C VAL A 27 7.28 -5.21 9.31
N GLY A 28 7.85 -4.03 9.13
CA GLY A 28 9.16 -3.73 9.68
C GLY A 28 9.91 -2.68 8.89
N THR A 29 11.01 -2.23 9.45
CA THR A 29 11.95 -1.30 8.80
C THR A 29 12.66 -1.90 7.60
N GLU A 30 12.72 -3.22 7.54
CA GLU A 30 13.34 -4.01 6.46
C GLU A 30 12.61 -3.83 5.12
N LEU A 31 11.35 -3.37 5.16
CA LEU A 31 10.54 -3.06 3.98
C LEU A 31 10.84 -1.67 3.39
N LEU A 32 11.54 -0.80 4.11
CA LEU A 32 11.90 0.53 3.60
C LEU A 32 12.82 0.37 2.38
N GLY A 33 12.55 1.14 1.34
CA GLY A 33 13.28 1.06 0.08
C GLY A 33 12.88 -0.08 -0.84
N ARG A 34 11.86 -0.87 -0.47
CA ARG A 34 11.41 -2.04 -1.22
C ARG A 34 10.09 -1.79 -1.94
N VAL A 35 9.91 -2.55 -3.01
CA VAL A 35 8.64 -2.64 -3.74
C VAL A 35 8.09 -4.04 -3.53
N VAL A 36 6.89 -4.12 -2.96
CA VAL A 36 6.24 -5.38 -2.59
C VAL A 36 4.84 -5.50 -3.22
N ASP A 37 4.36 -6.73 -3.32
CA ASP A 37 2.98 -7.00 -3.72
C ASP A 37 1.98 -6.78 -2.56
N ALA A 38 0.70 -7.06 -2.79
CA ALA A 38 -0.35 -6.92 -1.77
C ALA A 38 -0.22 -7.91 -0.60
N LEU A 39 0.61 -8.93 -0.69
CA LEU A 39 0.91 -9.88 0.38
C LEU A 39 2.26 -9.61 1.05
N GLY A 40 2.97 -8.56 0.62
CA GLY A 40 4.28 -8.20 1.16
C GLY A 40 5.46 -8.96 0.54
N ASN A 41 5.24 -9.72 -0.55
CA ASN A 41 6.35 -10.36 -1.26
C ASN A 41 7.09 -9.33 -2.12
N PRO A 42 8.43 -9.30 -2.09
CA PRO A 42 9.21 -8.36 -2.89
C PRO A 42 9.09 -8.66 -4.39
N ILE A 43 8.88 -7.59 -5.18
CA ILE A 43 8.77 -7.66 -6.64
C ILE A 43 9.83 -6.77 -7.34
N ASP A 44 10.75 -6.21 -6.58
CA ASP A 44 11.80 -5.29 -7.05
C ASP A 44 13.09 -5.98 -7.54
N GLY A 45 13.14 -7.30 -7.51
CA GLY A 45 14.32 -8.07 -7.92
C GLY A 45 15.51 -7.98 -6.96
N LYS A 46 15.38 -7.30 -5.81
CA LYS A 46 16.45 -7.15 -4.81
C LYS A 46 16.58 -8.34 -3.83
N GLY A 47 15.89 -9.44 -4.13
CA GLY A 47 15.89 -10.65 -3.29
C GLY A 47 14.83 -10.62 -2.17
N PRO A 48 14.71 -11.71 -1.39
CA PRO A 48 13.73 -11.81 -0.32
C PRO A 48 13.96 -10.76 0.77
N VAL A 49 12.86 -10.37 1.45
CA VAL A 49 12.92 -9.54 2.65
C VAL A 49 12.71 -10.44 3.85
N ASP A 50 13.65 -10.45 4.77
CA ASP A 50 13.56 -11.24 6.00
C ASP A 50 12.98 -10.37 7.12
N CYS A 51 11.64 -10.33 7.17
CA CYS A 51 10.92 -9.60 8.21
C CYS A 51 10.67 -10.50 9.41
N SER A 52 11.01 -10.02 10.58
CA SER A 52 10.78 -10.72 11.85
C SER A 52 9.35 -10.62 12.37
N SER A 53 8.61 -9.61 11.92
CA SER A 53 7.27 -9.26 12.42
C SER A 53 6.22 -9.37 11.32
N TYR A 54 5.03 -9.84 11.71
CA TYR A 54 3.85 -9.93 10.84
C TYR A 54 2.67 -9.23 11.51
N SER A 55 1.79 -8.65 10.72
CA SER A 55 0.60 -7.96 11.20
C SER A 55 -0.63 -8.41 10.41
N PRO A 56 -1.76 -8.67 11.10
CA PRO A 56 -3.02 -8.95 10.42
C PRO A 56 -3.39 -7.82 9.45
N ILE A 57 -3.91 -8.19 8.28
CA ILE A 57 -4.35 -7.22 7.28
C ILE A 57 -5.59 -6.46 7.77
N GLU A 58 -6.51 -7.16 8.44
CA GLU A 58 -7.72 -6.57 9.00
C GLU A 58 -7.58 -6.40 10.51
N LYS A 59 -7.67 -5.16 10.97
CA LYS A 59 -7.68 -4.79 12.38
C LYS A 59 -8.85 -3.87 12.67
N VAL A 60 -9.37 -3.94 13.89
CA VAL A 60 -10.36 -2.98 14.38
C VAL A 60 -9.68 -1.62 14.57
N ALA A 61 -10.21 -0.59 13.92
CA ALA A 61 -9.70 0.76 14.06
C ALA A 61 -9.86 1.30 15.49
N PRO A 62 -8.92 2.11 15.99
CA PRO A 62 -9.05 2.76 17.30
C PRO A 62 -10.33 3.62 17.38
N GLY A 63 -11.05 3.51 18.49
CA GLY A 63 -12.23 4.34 18.75
C GLY A 63 -11.90 5.82 18.89
N VAL A 64 -12.93 6.68 18.85
CA VAL A 64 -12.77 8.14 18.92
C VAL A 64 -12.06 8.56 20.22
N MET A 65 -12.34 7.90 21.33
CA MET A 65 -11.79 8.23 22.64
C MET A 65 -10.28 7.94 22.79
N THR A 66 -9.73 7.08 21.96
CA THR A 66 -8.31 6.69 22.00
C THR A 66 -7.44 7.48 21.03
N ARG A 67 -8.07 8.31 20.19
CA ARG A 67 -7.34 9.10 19.17
C ARG A 67 -6.80 10.39 19.77
N LYS A 68 -5.53 10.68 19.48
CA LYS A 68 -4.92 11.98 19.78
C LYS A 68 -5.54 13.06 18.88
N PRO A 69 -5.82 14.27 19.39
CA PRO A 69 -6.17 15.42 18.54
C PRO A 69 -5.08 15.72 17.51
N VAL A 70 -5.50 16.21 16.34
CA VAL A 70 -4.58 16.63 15.27
C VAL A 70 -4.02 18.01 15.66
N ASP A 71 -2.76 18.06 16.03
CA ASP A 71 -2.07 19.26 16.54
C ASP A 71 -0.75 19.58 15.80
N GLN A 72 -0.32 18.71 14.88
CA GLN A 72 0.92 18.86 14.13
C GLN A 72 0.68 18.82 12.62
N PRO A 73 1.16 19.80 11.85
CA PRO A 73 1.03 19.81 10.40
C PRO A 73 2.00 18.83 9.72
N VAL A 74 1.59 18.31 8.56
CA VAL A 74 2.46 17.63 7.61
C VAL A 74 2.87 18.65 6.55
N GLN A 75 4.17 18.82 6.34
CA GLN A 75 4.70 19.69 5.29
C GLN A 75 4.70 18.93 3.96
N ILE A 76 3.79 19.29 3.06
CA ILE A 76 3.64 18.66 1.75
C ILE A 76 4.59 19.28 0.71
N GLY A 77 5.02 20.52 0.94
CA GLY A 77 5.87 21.28 0.03
C GLY A 77 5.09 22.07 -1.03
N LEU A 78 3.77 22.01 -0.99
CA LEU A 78 2.89 22.81 -1.85
C LEU A 78 2.44 24.06 -1.08
N LYS A 79 2.94 25.22 -1.44
CA LYS A 79 2.65 26.50 -0.76
C LYS A 79 1.17 26.73 -0.51
N ALA A 80 0.33 26.45 -1.52
CA ALA A 80 -1.11 26.67 -1.44
C ALA A 80 -1.76 25.74 -0.39
N VAL A 81 -1.31 24.50 -0.27
CA VAL A 81 -1.82 23.56 0.72
C VAL A 81 -1.27 23.90 2.10
N ASP A 82 0.05 24.00 2.23
CA ASP A 82 0.71 24.20 3.53
C ASP A 82 0.33 25.52 4.20
N SER A 83 -0.02 26.57 3.42
CA SER A 83 -0.37 27.88 3.97
C SER A 83 -1.86 28.13 4.15
N MET A 84 -2.73 27.52 3.32
CA MET A 84 -4.16 27.84 3.31
C MET A 84 -5.03 26.68 3.84
N VAL A 85 -4.64 25.43 3.57
CA VAL A 85 -5.38 24.22 3.94
C VAL A 85 -4.40 23.18 4.46
N PRO A 86 -3.70 23.44 5.56
CA PRO A 86 -2.67 22.54 6.07
C PRO A 86 -3.28 21.18 6.45
N ILE A 87 -2.55 20.12 6.14
CA ILE A 87 -2.90 18.76 6.49
C ILE A 87 -2.19 18.41 7.79
N GLY A 88 -2.92 17.85 8.75
CA GLY A 88 -2.37 17.45 10.04
C GLY A 88 -1.98 15.99 10.10
N ARG A 89 -1.02 15.65 10.96
CA ARG A 89 -0.64 14.27 11.25
C ARG A 89 -1.80 13.55 11.93
N GLY A 90 -2.26 12.46 11.32
CA GLY A 90 -3.47 11.75 11.73
C GLY A 90 -4.74 12.13 10.96
N GLN A 91 -4.67 13.14 10.07
CA GLN A 91 -5.76 13.53 9.20
C GLN A 91 -5.88 12.59 8.01
N ARG A 92 -7.09 12.49 7.46
CA ARG A 92 -7.37 11.86 6.17
C ARG A 92 -7.74 12.93 5.17
N GLU A 93 -7.03 12.98 4.05
CA GLU A 93 -7.26 13.95 3.00
C GLU A 93 -7.61 13.27 1.68
N LEU A 94 -8.54 13.84 0.93
CA LEU A 94 -8.96 13.35 -0.38
C LEU A 94 -8.43 14.27 -1.47
N ILE A 95 -7.64 13.70 -2.39
CA ILE A 95 -7.23 14.37 -3.63
C ILE A 95 -8.16 13.90 -4.73
N ILE A 96 -9.08 14.76 -5.16
CA ILE A 96 -10.08 14.46 -6.20
C ILE A 96 -9.80 15.29 -7.46
N GLY A 97 -10.02 14.70 -8.62
CA GLY A 97 -9.86 15.36 -9.92
C GLY A 97 -9.93 14.35 -11.06
N ASP A 98 -10.05 14.86 -12.28
CA ASP A 98 -10.07 14.07 -13.51
C ASP A 98 -8.74 13.38 -13.79
N ARG A 99 -8.71 12.55 -14.82
CA ARG A 99 -7.48 11.88 -15.26
C ARG A 99 -6.44 12.93 -15.68
N GLN A 100 -5.16 12.66 -15.33
CA GLN A 100 -4.01 13.51 -15.70
C GLN A 100 -4.04 14.95 -15.14
N THR A 101 -4.77 15.21 -14.06
CA THR A 101 -4.82 16.51 -13.38
C THR A 101 -3.70 16.73 -12.36
N GLY A 102 -2.74 15.79 -12.24
CA GLY A 102 -1.59 15.94 -11.34
C GLY A 102 -1.78 15.34 -9.95
N LYS A 103 -2.83 14.55 -9.69
CA LYS A 103 -3.05 13.90 -8.38
C LYS A 103 -1.84 13.11 -7.87
N THR A 104 -1.28 12.26 -8.72
CA THR A 104 -0.09 11.47 -8.39
C THR A 104 1.13 12.36 -8.16
N ALA A 105 1.25 13.50 -8.86
CA ALA A 105 2.36 14.43 -8.64
C ALA A 105 2.30 15.04 -7.24
N ILE A 106 1.13 15.49 -6.79
CA ILE A 106 0.91 15.99 -5.42
C ILE A 106 1.29 14.92 -4.39
N ALA A 107 0.86 13.68 -4.62
CA ALA A 107 1.16 12.55 -3.75
C ALA A 107 2.67 12.27 -3.66
N LEU A 108 3.39 12.31 -4.79
CA LEU A 108 4.83 12.11 -4.82
C LEU A 108 5.60 13.26 -4.18
N ASP A 109 5.18 14.49 -4.41
CA ASP A 109 5.78 15.66 -3.78
C ASP A 109 5.62 15.59 -2.26
N ALA A 110 4.46 15.14 -1.76
CA ALA A 110 4.24 14.91 -0.34
C ALA A 110 5.24 13.90 0.26
N ILE A 111 5.53 12.79 -0.45
CA ILE A 111 6.52 11.79 -0.02
C ILE A 111 7.94 12.38 -0.05
N ILE A 112 8.31 13.03 -1.14
CA ILE A 112 9.65 13.59 -1.34
C ILE A 112 9.98 14.60 -0.26
N ASN A 113 9.00 15.43 0.13
CA ASN A 113 9.18 16.45 1.16
C ASN A 113 9.25 15.88 2.60
N GLN A 114 8.97 14.58 2.79
CA GLN A 114 9.20 13.96 4.11
C GLN A 114 10.66 13.56 4.35
N LYS A 115 11.57 13.79 3.40
CA LYS A 115 12.99 13.50 3.58
C LYS A 115 13.56 14.26 4.80
N GLY A 116 14.13 13.51 5.73
CA GLY A 116 14.73 14.08 6.96
C GLY A 116 13.75 14.47 8.07
N THR A 117 12.43 14.27 7.88
CA THR A 117 11.40 14.55 8.91
C THR A 117 11.17 13.39 9.88
N GLY A 118 11.68 12.21 9.58
CA GLY A 118 11.43 10.98 10.33
C GLY A 118 10.14 10.25 9.94
N VAL A 119 9.26 10.86 9.14
CA VAL A 119 8.00 10.27 8.68
C VAL A 119 8.28 9.11 7.71
N LYS A 120 7.68 7.96 7.98
CA LYS A 120 7.73 6.80 7.08
C LYS A 120 6.61 6.89 6.07
N CYS A 121 6.92 6.68 4.80
CA CYS A 121 5.94 6.81 3.73
C CYS A 121 5.57 5.45 3.16
N ILE A 122 4.30 5.24 2.88
CA ILE A 122 3.80 4.04 2.19
C ILE A 122 3.01 4.49 0.97
N TYR A 123 3.49 4.15 -0.21
CA TYR A 123 2.78 4.41 -1.46
C TYR A 123 2.10 3.14 -1.94
N VAL A 124 0.78 3.15 -2.01
CA VAL A 124 -0.04 2.02 -2.43
C VAL A 124 -0.60 2.26 -3.81
N ALA A 125 -0.05 1.57 -4.80
CA ALA A 125 -0.52 1.60 -6.19
C ALA A 125 -1.58 0.52 -6.42
N VAL A 126 -2.80 0.90 -6.77
CA VAL A 126 -3.91 -0.03 -7.01
C VAL A 126 -4.37 0.05 -8.46
N GLY A 127 -4.37 -1.09 -9.15
CA GLY A 127 -4.89 -1.22 -10.51
C GLY A 127 -4.19 -0.33 -11.54
N GLN A 128 -2.96 0.10 -11.28
CA GLN A 128 -2.15 0.90 -12.20
C GLN A 128 -1.41 0.03 -13.21
N LYS A 129 -1.01 0.61 -14.33
CA LYS A 129 -0.11 -0.05 -15.28
C LYS A 129 1.28 -0.21 -14.64
N GLN A 130 1.94 -1.34 -14.86
CA GLN A 130 3.28 -1.57 -14.35
C GLN A 130 4.28 -0.48 -14.76
N SER A 131 4.18 0.05 -15.97
CA SER A 131 5.00 1.17 -16.44
C SER A 131 4.80 2.44 -15.62
N SER A 132 3.58 2.70 -15.13
CA SER A 132 3.29 3.84 -14.27
C SER A 132 3.90 3.65 -12.88
N ILE A 133 3.77 2.45 -12.32
CA ILE A 133 4.39 2.09 -11.02
C ILE A 133 5.92 2.22 -11.11
N ALA A 134 6.53 1.69 -12.18
CA ALA A 134 7.96 1.81 -12.42
C ALA A 134 8.42 3.27 -12.54
N ALA A 135 7.60 4.14 -13.17
CA ALA A 135 7.90 5.57 -13.27
C ALA A 135 7.86 6.26 -11.90
N VAL A 136 6.90 5.89 -11.03
CA VAL A 136 6.81 6.38 -9.66
C VAL A 136 8.04 5.97 -8.86
N VAL A 137 8.39 4.67 -8.87
CA VAL A 137 9.56 4.15 -8.15
C VAL A 137 10.83 4.86 -8.59
N ARG A 138 11.04 4.99 -9.91
CA ARG A 138 12.21 5.70 -10.46
C ARG A 138 12.27 7.14 -9.98
N LYS A 139 11.14 7.84 -9.96
CA LYS A 139 11.08 9.23 -9.47
C LYS A 139 11.42 9.30 -7.98
N LEU A 140 10.92 8.39 -7.15
CA LEU A 140 11.26 8.33 -5.73
C LEU A 140 12.75 8.01 -5.51
N GLU A 141 13.34 7.14 -6.32
CA GLU A 141 14.78 6.83 -6.30
C GLU A 141 15.63 8.06 -6.68
N GLU A 142 15.24 8.78 -7.74
CA GLU A 142 15.93 9.98 -8.23
C GLU A 142 16.03 11.07 -7.14
N PHE A 143 14.99 11.24 -6.34
CA PHE A 143 14.98 12.20 -5.22
C PHE A 143 15.50 11.62 -3.90
N GLY A 144 15.91 10.34 -3.88
CA GLY A 144 16.37 9.65 -2.67
C GLY A 144 15.26 9.45 -1.63
N ALA A 145 13.98 9.47 -2.07
CA ALA A 145 12.84 9.29 -1.19
C ALA A 145 12.51 7.82 -0.89
N MET A 146 13.10 6.88 -1.63
CA MET A 146 12.92 5.45 -1.36
C MET A 146 13.47 5.04 0.01
N GLU A 147 14.47 5.72 0.56
CA GLU A 147 15.06 5.39 1.86
C GLU A 147 14.04 5.38 3.02
N HIS A 148 12.99 6.19 2.91
CA HIS A 148 11.91 6.28 3.91
C HIS A 148 10.55 5.83 3.37
N THR A 149 10.53 5.16 2.20
CA THR A 149 9.28 4.80 1.52
C THR A 149 9.19 3.29 1.26
N ILE A 150 8.00 2.73 1.51
CA ILE A 150 7.60 1.40 1.08
C ILE A 150 6.62 1.56 -0.09
N VAL A 151 6.80 0.81 -1.17
CA VAL A 151 5.86 0.79 -2.28
C VAL A 151 5.11 -0.53 -2.29
N VAL A 152 3.80 -0.48 -2.13
CA VAL A 152 2.91 -1.64 -2.26
C VAL A 152 2.22 -1.57 -3.61
N ALA A 153 2.44 -2.55 -4.46
CA ALA A 153 1.95 -2.53 -5.83
C ALA A 153 0.99 -3.69 -6.11
N ALA A 154 -0.22 -3.34 -6.55
CA ALA A 154 -1.17 -4.26 -7.16
C ALA A 154 -1.56 -3.70 -8.53
N GLY A 155 -0.95 -4.23 -9.58
CA GLY A 155 -1.12 -3.74 -10.95
C GLY A 155 -2.48 -4.07 -11.55
N ALA A 156 -2.77 -3.48 -12.72
CA ALA A 156 -4.01 -3.72 -13.43
C ALA A 156 -4.15 -5.17 -13.98
N ALA A 157 -3.02 -5.87 -14.12
CA ALA A 157 -3.00 -7.27 -14.55
C ALA A 157 -3.15 -8.27 -13.38
N ASP A 158 -3.03 -7.78 -12.14
CA ASP A 158 -3.14 -8.64 -10.97
C ASP A 158 -4.61 -9.01 -10.69
N PRO A 159 -4.85 -10.18 -10.09
CA PRO A 159 -6.20 -10.61 -9.72
C PRO A 159 -6.92 -9.58 -8.82
N ALA A 160 -8.24 -9.45 -8.97
CA ALA A 160 -9.05 -8.52 -8.18
C ALA A 160 -8.83 -8.64 -6.64
N PRO A 161 -8.67 -9.84 -6.04
CA PRO A 161 -8.35 -9.96 -4.63
C PRO A 161 -7.05 -9.23 -4.23
N MET A 162 -6.01 -9.27 -5.06
CA MET A 162 -4.76 -8.57 -4.78
C MET A 162 -4.94 -7.06 -4.81
N GLN A 163 -5.69 -6.54 -5.78
CA GLN A 163 -6.01 -5.12 -5.86
C GLN A 163 -6.90 -4.65 -4.69
N PHE A 164 -7.77 -5.53 -4.19
CA PHE A 164 -8.60 -5.26 -3.01
C PHE A 164 -7.76 -5.22 -1.74
N LEU A 165 -6.83 -6.16 -1.56
CA LEU A 165 -6.02 -6.30 -0.34
C LEU A 165 -4.92 -5.23 -0.22
N ALA A 166 -4.37 -4.73 -1.31
CA ALA A 166 -3.22 -3.82 -1.30
C ALA A 166 -3.37 -2.61 -0.37
N PRO A 167 -4.51 -1.88 -0.32
CA PRO A 167 -4.69 -0.78 0.62
C PRO A 167 -4.68 -1.21 2.09
N TYR A 168 -5.22 -2.38 2.40
CA TYR A 168 -5.21 -2.92 3.77
C TYR A 168 -3.79 -3.30 4.19
N SER A 169 -3.04 -3.93 3.29
CA SER A 169 -1.63 -4.29 3.52
C SER A 169 -0.77 -3.04 3.77
N GLY A 170 -0.92 -2.02 2.92
CA GLY A 170 -0.24 -0.75 3.11
C GLY A 170 -0.63 -0.05 4.42
N CYS A 171 -1.90 -0.16 4.82
CA CYS A 171 -2.36 0.34 6.11
C CYS A 171 -1.68 -0.39 7.27
N SER A 172 -1.64 -1.73 7.25
CA SER A 172 -0.99 -2.53 8.30
C SER A 172 0.50 -2.24 8.41
N MET A 173 1.18 -1.99 7.29
CA MET A 173 2.60 -1.57 7.29
C MET A 173 2.78 -0.17 7.92
N GLY A 174 1.87 0.77 7.65
CA GLY A 174 1.89 2.09 8.27
C GLY A 174 1.53 2.09 9.74
N GLU A 175 0.57 1.24 10.14
CA GLU A 175 0.18 1.06 11.54
C GLU A 175 1.30 0.50 12.41
N TYR A 176 2.17 -0.32 11.84
CA TYR A 176 3.36 -0.80 12.54
C TYR A 176 4.23 0.35 13.05
N PHE A 177 4.53 1.34 12.20
CA PHE A 177 5.32 2.51 12.58
C PHE A 177 4.56 3.39 13.58
N ARG A 178 3.25 3.59 13.36
CA ARG A 178 2.40 4.30 14.34
C ARG A 178 2.45 3.65 15.73
N ASP A 179 2.37 2.32 15.79
CA ASP A 179 2.36 1.58 17.07
C ASP A 179 3.73 1.64 17.77
N LEU A 180 4.81 1.92 17.03
CA LEU A 180 6.12 2.24 17.58
C LEU A 180 6.26 3.71 18.04
N GLY A 181 5.24 4.54 17.80
CA GLY A 181 5.27 5.97 18.13
C GLY A 181 5.92 6.82 17.04
N GLU A 182 6.12 6.26 15.84
CA GLU A 182 6.62 6.99 14.67
C GLU A 182 5.46 7.49 13.81
N ASP A 183 5.69 8.54 13.04
CA ASP A 183 4.70 9.04 12.10
C ASP A 183 4.75 8.29 10.77
N ALA A 184 3.58 7.98 10.22
CA ALA A 184 3.43 7.32 8.92
C ALA A 184 2.51 8.12 8.00
N LEU A 185 2.93 8.31 6.76
CA LEU A 185 2.14 8.88 5.67
C LEU A 185 1.78 7.77 4.68
N ILE A 186 0.50 7.48 4.52
CA ILE A 186 0.04 6.47 3.58
C ILE A 186 -0.70 7.15 2.43
N ILE A 187 -0.34 6.81 1.21
CA ILE A 187 -0.96 7.31 -0.01
C ILE A 187 -1.57 6.14 -0.78
N TYR A 188 -2.86 6.25 -1.07
CA TYR A 188 -3.59 5.27 -1.88
C TYR A 188 -3.86 5.84 -3.27
N ASP A 189 -3.24 5.30 -4.30
CA ASP A 189 -3.41 5.72 -5.68
C ASP A 189 -3.85 4.53 -6.58
N ASP A 190 -5.16 4.30 -6.79
CA ASP A 190 -6.32 5.01 -6.25
C ASP A 190 -7.38 4.04 -5.68
N LEU A 191 -8.16 4.52 -4.72
CA LEU A 191 -9.23 3.75 -4.08
C LEU A 191 -10.44 3.51 -5.01
N SER A 192 -10.60 4.26 -6.10
CA SER A 192 -11.66 4.00 -7.08
C SER A 192 -11.48 2.64 -7.75
N LYS A 193 -10.23 2.28 -8.05
CA LYS A 193 -9.91 0.95 -8.61
C LYS A 193 -10.08 -0.17 -7.59
N GLN A 194 -9.76 0.10 -6.33
CA GLN A 194 -10.09 -0.83 -5.25
C GLN A 194 -11.59 -1.10 -5.17
N ALA A 195 -12.43 -0.07 -5.27
CA ALA A 195 -13.88 -0.21 -5.26
C ALA A 195 -14.39 -1.06 -6.45
N VAL A 196 -13.77 -0.91 -7.62
CA VAL A 196 -14.07 -1.75 -8.80
C VAL A 196 -13.70 -3.20 -8.54
N ALA A 197 -12.51 -3.46 -7.97
CA ALA A 197 -12.06 -4.79 -7.60
C ALA A 197 -12.99 -5.43 -6.56
N TYR A 198 -13.39 -4.69 -5.53
CA TYR A 198 -14.35 -5.16 -4.52
C TYR A 198 -15.71 -5.53 -5.12
N ARG A 199 -16.24 -4.69 -6.02
CA ARG A 199 -17.48 -4.99 -6.73
C ARG A 199 -17.38 -6.29 -7.53
N GLN A 200 -16.25 -6.50 -8.21
CA GLN A 200 -16.00 -7.73 -8.97
C GLN A 200 -16.00 -8.97 -8.06
N ILE A 201 -15.32 -8.90 -6.92
CA ILE A 201 -15.27 -9.98 -5.93
C ILE A 201 -16.68 -10.25 -5.38
N SER A 202 -17.41 -9.20 -5.00
CA SER A 202 -18.76 -9.32 -4.44
C SER A 202 -19.75 -9.99 -5.40
N LEU A 203 -19.61 -9.76 -6.72
CA LEU A 203 -20.45 -10.41 -7.72
C LEU A 203 -20.12 -11.92 -7.89
N LEU A 204 -18.89 -12.32 -7.58
CA LEU A 204 -18.48 -13.73 -7.65
C LEU A 204 -18.83 -14.52 -6.39
N LEU A 205 -19.01 -13.86 -5.26
CA LEU A 205 -19.31 -14.49 -3.97
C LEU A 205 -20.81 -14.60 -3.67
N ARG A 206 -21.66 -14.23 -4.61
CA ARG A 206 -23.13 -14.37 -4.50
C ARG A 206 -23.62 -15.74 -4.94
#